data_a091b1700dd3678f5a1f5aa09fc3ebab
#
_entry.id   a091b1700dd3678f5a1f5aa09fc3ebab
#
_cell.length_a   1.000
_cell.length_b   1.000
_cell.length_c   1.000
_cell.angle_alpha   90.00
_cell.angle_beta   90.00
_cell.angle_gamma   90.00
#
_symmetry.space_group_name_H-M   'P 1'
#
loop_
_entity.id
_entity.type
_entity.pdbx_description
1 polymer ?
#
loop_
_entity_poly.entity_id
_entity_poly.type
_entity_poly.pdbx_seq_one_letter_code
_entity_poly.pdbx_strand_id
1 'polypeptide(L)' 'MSNTELITCQEVLRLTGIRSRSTIWRKMRKGGFPHPVDIGGGRIRWRAADITEWINDLPLRRY' A
#
# COMPACT_ATOMS: atom_id res chain seq x y z
N MET A 1 -1.72 -18.70 7.82
CA MET A 1 -2.49 -18.61 6.57
C MET A 1 -1.94 -17.47 5.74
N SER A 2 -1.74 -17.71 4.47
CA SER A 2 -1.31 -16.64 3.59
C SER A 2 -2.52 -15.77 3.22
N ASN A 3 -2.29 -14.47 3.19
CA ASN A 3 -3.29 -13.51 2.77
C ASN A 3 -3.18 -13.32 1.27
N THR A 4 -4.19 -13.74 0.52
CA THR A 4 -4.20 -13.64 -0.92
C THR A 4 -5.11 -12.52 -1.42
N GLU A 5 -5.58 -11.68 -0.52
CA GLU A 5 -6.50 -10.60 -0.88
C GLU A 5 -5.78 -9.49 -1.64
N LEU A 6 -6.44 -8.99 -2.69
CA LEU A 6 -6.00 -7.82 -3.44
C LEU A 6 -6.93 -6.66 -3.15
N ILE A 7 -6.36 -5.48 -2.96
CA ILE A 7 -7.13 -4.31 -2.57
C ILE A 7 -6.87 -3.13 -3.52
N THR A 8 -7.85 -2.24 -3.61
CA THR A 8 -7.76 -1.07 -4.47
C THR A 8 -6.91 0.02 -3.84
N CYS A 9 -6.52 1.00 -4.65
CA CYS A 9 -5.81 2.18 -4.16
C CYS A 9 -6.62 2.90 -3.07
N GLN A 10 -7.94 3.01 -3.28
CA GLN A 10 -8.81 3.65 -2.29
C GLN A 10 -8.76 2.91 -0.96
N GLU A 11 -8.75 1.59 -0.99
CA GLU A 11 -8.66 0.79 0.22
C GLU A 11 -7.30 0.97 0.91
N VAL A 12 -6.22 1.07 0.10
CA VAL A 12 -4.88 1.34 0.64
C VAL A 12 -4.88 2.67 1.38
N LEU A 13 -5.50 3.70 0.81
CA LEU A 13 -5.59 5.01 1.47
C LEU A 13 -6.31 4.89 2.81
N ARG A 14 -7.40 4.13 2.84
CA ARG A 14 -8.17 3.93 4.07
C ARG A 14 -7.35 3.21 5.13
N LEU A 15 -6.65 2.16 4.74
CA LEU A 15 -5.89 1.33 5.69
C LEU A 15 -4.65 2.05 6.24
N THR A 16 -4.00 2.84 5.41
CA THR A 16 -2.76 3.51 5.80
C THR A 16 -2.98 4.90 6.38
N GLY A 17 -4.15 5.48 6.16
CA GLY A 17 -4.42 6.84 6.58
C GLY A 17 -3.78 7.90 5.69
N ILE A 18 -3.20 7.50 4.57
CA ILE A 18 -2.61 8.44 3.60
C ILE A 18 -3.77 9.13 2.87
N ARG A 19 -3.67 10.44 2.68
CA ARG A 19 -4.79 11.23 2.19
C ARG A 19 -4.89 11.31 0.67
N SER A 20 -3.80 11.12 -0.06
CA SER A 20 -3.83 11.29 -1.51
C SER A 20 -3.03 10.22 -2.21
N ARG A 21 -3.48 9.91 -3.43
CA ARG A 21 -2.79 8.96 -4.30
C ARG A 21 -1.39 9.46 -4.68
N SER A 22 -1.25 10.77 -4.85
CA SER A 22 0.03 11.37 -5.19
C SER A 22 1.09 11.05 -4.14
N THR A 23 0.70 11.03 -2.86
CA THR A 23 1.60 10.69 -1.77
C THR A 23 2.08 9.25 -1.90
N ILE A 24 1.17 8.33 -2.26
CA ILE A 24 1.53 6.93 -2.47
C ILE A 24 2.56 6.80 -3.61
N TRP A 25 2.31 7.46 -4.74
CA TRP A 25 3.21 7.39 -5.88
C TRP A 25 4.59 7.94 -5.56
N ARG A 26 4.65 9.03 -4.78
CA ARG A 26 5.93 9.59 -4.34
C ARG A 26 6.69 8.61 -3.44
N LYS A 27 5.97 7.97 -2.52
CA LYS A 27 6.58 6.98 -1.62
C LYS A 27 7.12 5.78 -2.40
N MET A 28 6.41 5.34 -3.42
CA MET A 28 6.85 4.24 -4.27
C MET A 28 8.12 4.61 -5.02
N ARG A 29 8.17 5.82 -5.56
CA ARG A 29 9.35 6.30 -6.26
C ARG A 29 10.59 6.35 -5.38
N LYS A 30 10.39 6.67 -4.10
CA LYS A 30 11.49 6.72 -3.14
C LYS A 30 11.85 5.35 -2.58
N GLY A 31 11.08 4.32 -2.94
CA GLY A 31 11.33 2.96 -2.47
C GLY A 31 10.79 2.68 -1.08
N GLY A 32 9.97 3.56 -0.54
CA GLY A 32 9.45 3.41 0.82
C GLY A 32 8.03 2.86 0.91
N PHE A 33 7.51 2.31 -0.17
CA PHE A 33 6.13 1.82 -0.18
C PHE A 33 6.00 0.62 -1.11
N PRO A 34 5.16 -0.38 -0.78
CA PRO A 34 4.96 -1.54 -1.64
C PRO A 34 4.42 -1.15 -3.01
N HIS A 35 4.85 -1.86 -4.02
CA HIS A 35 4.37 -1.64 -5.39
C HIS A 35 3.14 -2.49 -5.65
N PRO A 36 2.19 -1.99 -6.47
CA PRO A 36 1.01 -2.76 -6.81
C PRO A 36 1.32 -3.85 -7.81
N VAL A 37 0.37 -4.78 -7.96
CA VAL A 37 0.43 -5.81 -9.01
C VAL A 37 -0.55 -5.43 -10.11
N ASP A 38 -0.23 -5.84 -11.33
CA ASP A 38 -1.09 -5.62 -12.49
C ASP A 38 -2.01 -6.84 -12.63
N ILE A 39 -3.33 -6.58 -12.57
CA ILE A 39 -4.32 -7.65 -12.72
C ILE A 39 -4.90 -7.72 -14.13
N GLY A 40 -4.33 -6.95 -15.05
CA GLY A 40 -4.79 -6.94 -16.44
C GLY A 40 -5.76 -5.79 -16.72
N GLY A 41 -5.94 -5.48 -18.00
CA GLY A 41 -6.88 -4.43 -18.41
C GLY A 41 -6.53 -3.04 -17.93
N GLY A 42 -5.26 -2.78 -17.64
CA GLY A 42 -4.82 -1.50 -17.13
C GLY A 42 -5.17 -1.26 -15.67
N ARG A 43 -5.55 -2.30 -14.95
CA ARG A 43 -5.95 -2.20 -13.54
C ARG A 43 -4.83 -2.69 -12.65
N ILE A 44 -4.66 -1.99 -11.53
CA ILE A 44 -3.66 -2.35 -10.54
C ILE A 44 -4.34 -2.58 -9.18
N ARG A 45 -3.72 -3.43 -8.39
CA ARG A 45 -4.16 -3.71 -7.02
C ARG A 45 -2.93 -3.94 -6.15
N TRP A 46 -3.09 -3.72 -4.88
CA TRP A 46 -2.03 -4.04 -3.92
C TRP A 46 -2.37 -5.36 -3.23
N ARG A 47 -1.33 -6.12 -2.91
CA ARG A 47 -1.53 -7.27 -2.03
C ARG A 47 -1.78 -6.76 -0.63
N ALA A 48 -2.89 -7.19 -0.02
CA ALA A 48 -3.21 -6.77 1.34
C ALA A 48 -2.09 -7.14 2.32
N ALA A 49 -1.45 -8.29 2.11
CA ALA A 49 -0.34 -8.72 2.95
C ALA A 49 0.83 -7.74 2.90
N ASP A 50 1.13 -7.20 1.72
CA ASP A 50 2.22 -6.22 1.57
C ASP A 50 1.91 -4.94 2.32
N ILE A 51 0.66 -4.49 2.27
CA ILE A 51 0.25 -3.28 2.98
C ILE A 51 0.28 -3.50 4.49
N THR A 52 -0.20 -4.65 4.95
CA THR A 52 -0.17 -5.00 6.37
C THR A 52 1.26 -5.03 6.88
N GLU A 53 2.17 -5.64 6.14
CA GLU A 53 3.58 -5.71 6.51
C GLU A 53 4.20 -4.32 6.57
N TRP A 54 3.88 -3.47 5.58
CA TRP A 54 4.38 -2.11 5.58
C TRP A 54 3.91 -1.33 6.81
N ILE A 55 2.63 -1.46 7.16
CA ILE A 55 2.08 -0.80 8.34
C ILE A 55 2.78 -1.28 9.60
N ASN A 56 3.00 -2.59 9.73
CA ASN A 56 3.62 -3.16 10.91
C ASN A 56 5.08 -2.75 11.08
N ASP A 57 5.74 -2.39 9.98
CA ASP A 57 7.15 -1.99 10.01
C ASP A 57 7.34 -0.49 10.24
N LEU A 58 6.26 0.27 10.36
CA LEU A 58 6.37 1.71 10.58
C LEU A 58 6.99 1.97 11.95
N PRO A 59 7.97 2.90 12.03
CA PRO A 59 8.58 3.23 13.31
C PRO A 59 7.61 4.02 14.19
N LEU A 60 7.71 3.77 15.49
CA LEU A 60 6.96 4.58 16.46
C LEU A 60 7.58 5.96 16.53
N ARG A 61 6.71 6.96 16.56
CA ARG A 61 7.16 8.33 16.79
C ARG A 61 6.79 8.74 18.21
N ARG A 62 7.80 9.12 18.97
CA ARG A 62 7.57 9.58 20.34
C ARG A 62 7.59 11.10 20.37
N TYR A 63 6.59 11.65 21.01
CA TYR A 63 6.46 13.09 21.20
C TYR A 63 6.91 13.48 22.59
#